data_5e616bf2777e6a0cceb9dfd5b36f4bdb
#
_entry.id   5e616bf2777e6a0cceb9dfd5b36f4bdb
#
_cell.length_a   1.000
_cell.length_b   1.000
_cell.length_c   1.000
_cell.angle_alpha   90.00
_cell.angle_beta   90.00
_cell.angle_gamma   90.00
#
_symmetry.space_group_name_H-M   'P 1'
#
loop_
_entity.id
_entity.type
_entity.pdbx_description
1 polymer ?
#
loop_
_entity_poly.entity_id
_entity_poly.type
_entity_poly.pdbx_seq_one_letter_code
_entity_poly.pdbx_strand_id
1 'polypeptide(L)'
;MIVKEDFLNKLRRSFNLNLYEVKIWTALLSRGVSTAGELSDIGNVPRSRAYDVLESLEKKGFVVMKLGKPIKYIAVEPKEVVERVKKLIRNNSDELLKRLDDLRGTDVLRELDTLHKEGIEFVESTDLSGAIRGRHNIYTHLELMIKNATKSVNIMTTSKGLIRKVDALKPELEKLSKKGIKIKIAAPINKESAVAARDLSKIADVRNVDKM
;
A
#
# COMPACT_ATOMS: atom_id res chain seq x y z
N MET A 1 -21.19 23.25 -18.18
CA MET A 1 -21.41 22.95 -16.76
C MET A 1 -20.08 23.17 -16.05
N ILE A 2 -20.01 24.13 -15.14
CA ILE A 2 -18.77 24.39 -14.38
C ILE A 2 -18.71 23.32 -13.28
N VAL A 3 -17.91 22.30 -13.51
CA VAL A 3 -17.65 21.28 -12.50
C VAL A 3 -16.76 21.91 -11.42
N LYS A 4 -17.22 21.90 -10.17
CA LYS A 4 -16.46 22.48 -9.04
C LYS A 4 -15.10 21.78 -8.88
N GLU A 5 -14.08 22.54 -8.58
CA GLU A 5 -12.71 22.05 -8.43
C GLU A 5 -12.59 20.94 -7.36
N ASP A 6 -13.32 21.09 -6.25
CA ASP A 6 -13.38 20.07 -5.20
C ASP A 6 -13.89 18.72 -5.69
N PHE A 7 -14.89 18.73 -6.60
CA PHE A 7 -15.40 17.51 -7.21
C PHE A 7 -14.36 16.84 -8.12
N LEU A 8 -13.66 17.63 -8.95
CA LEU A 8 -12.56 17.12 -9.78
C LEU A 8 -11.44 16.51 -8.91
N ASN A 9 -11.07 17.17 -7.82
CA ASN A 9 -10.07 16.67 -6.89
C ASN A 9 -10.51 15.37 -6.19
N LYS A 10 -11.79 15.24 -5.85
CA LYS A 10 -12.35 14.01 -5.29
C LYS A 10 -12.26 12.86 -6.29
N LEU A 11 -12.64 13.08 -7.56
CA LEU A 11 -12.52 12.08 -8.62
C LEU A 11 -11.08 11.66 -8.87
N ARG A 12 -10.14 12.63 -8.91
CA ARG A 12 -8.70 12.36 -9.06
C ARG A 12 -8.21 11.37 -8.01
N ARG A 13 -8.53 11.61 -6.75
CA ARG A 13 -8.11 10.76 -5.62
C ARG A 13 -8.79 9.39 -5.65
N SER A 14 -10.10 9.34 -5.94
CA SER A 14 -10.87 8.10 -5.91
C SER A 14 -10.49 7.13 -7.02
N PHE A 15 -10.15 7.64 -8.21
CA PHE A 15 -9.86 6.83 -9.38
C PHE A 15 -8.38 6.84 -9.79
N ASN A 16 -7.52 7.49 -9.02
CA ASN A 16 -6.09 7.67 -9.35
C ASN A 16 -5.88 8.27 -10.76
N LEU A 17 -6.66 9.32 -11.06
CA LEU A 17 -6.59 10.04 -12.32
C LEU A 17 -5.79 11.34 -12.18
N ASN A 18 -5.12 11.77 -13.25
CA ASN A 18 -4.55 13.09 -13.34
C ASN A 18 -5.62 14.16 -13.66
N LEU A 19 -5.25 15.44 -13.61
CA LEU A 19 -6.20 16.54 -13.79
C LEU A 19 -6.81 16.55 -15.19
N TYR A 20 -6.03 16.27 -16.24
CA TYR A 20 -6.52 16.26 -17.61
C TYR A 20 -7.45 15.08 -17.87
N GLU A 21 -7.14 13.91 -17.31
CA GLU A 21 -8.02 12.73 -17.38
C GLU A 21 -9.40 13.03 -16.78
N VAL A 22 -9.45 13.61 -15.59
CA VAL A 22 -10.74 13.95 -14.97
C VAL A 22 -11.50 14.98 -15.77
N LYS A 23 -10.82 16.01 -16.29
CA LYS A 23 -11.46 17.04 -17.13
C LYS A 23 -12.04 16.47 -18.42
N ILE A 24 -11.29 15.65 -19.15
CA ILE A 24 -11.75 15.00 -20.39
C ILE A 24 -12.89 14.03 -20.09
N TRP A 25 -12.76 13.21 -19.03
CA TRP A 25 -13.80 12.25 -18.67
C TRP A 25 -15.11 12.93 -18.27
N THR A 26 -15.07 13.97 -17.44
CA THR A 26 -16.27 14.73 -17.06
C THR A 26 -16.88 15.48 -18.24
N ALA A 27 -16.07 16.00 -19.14
CA ALA A 27 -16.54 16.58 -20.41
C ALA A 27 -17.27 15.53 -21.25
N LEU A 28 -16.70 14.35 -21.39
CA LEU A 28 -17.32 13.26 -22.15
C LEU A 28 -18.61 12.75 -21.50
N LEU A 29 -18.65 12.61 -20.17
CA LEU A 29 -19.88 12.24 -19.43
C LEU A 29 -21.02 13.25 -19.69
N SER A 30 -20.70 14.53 -19.81
CA SER A 30 -21.71 15.57 -20.08
C SER A 30 -22.27 15.54 -21.50
N ARG A 31 -21.55 14.91 -22.45
CA ARG A 31 -21.90 14.85 -23.86
C ARG A 31 -22.33 13.45 -24.33
N GLY A 32 -21.91 12.43 -23.63
CA GLY A 32 -22.12 11.04 -23.99
C GLY A 32 -21.18 10.54 -25.08
N VAL A 33 -21.11 11.23 -26.20
CA VAL A 33 -20.25 10.90 -27.38
C VAL A 33 -19.62 12.16 -27.91
N SER A 34 -18.31 12.18 -28.12
CA SER A 34 -17.61 13.35 -28.69
C SER A 34 -16.28 12.95 -29.32
N THR A 35 -15.75 13.86 -30.14
CA THR A 35 -14.40 13.78 -30.73
C THR A 35 -13.35 14.31 -29.75
N ALA A 36 -12.08 13.98 -29.97
CA ALA A 36 -10.96 14.47 -29.14
C ALA A 36 -10.88 16.02 -29.18
N GLY A 37 -11.15 16.65 -30.33
CA GLY A 37 -11.14 18.10 -30.45
C GLY A 37 -12.23 18.77 -29.61
N GLU A 38 -13.47 18.28 -29.67
CA GLU A 38 -14.58 18.80 -28.85
C GLU A 38 -14.30 18.64 -27.36
N LEU A 39 -13.73 17.50 -26.95
CA LEU A 39 -13.39 17.25 -25.57
C LEU A 39 -12.23 18.12 -25.06
N SER A 40 -11.25 18.42 -25.92
CA SER A 40 -10.18 19.37 -25.64
C SER A 40 -10.76 20.77 -25.32
N ASP A 41 -11.69 21.25 -26.15
CA ASP A 41 -12.30 22.57 -26.00
C ASP A 41 -13.18 22.61 -24.71
N ILE A 42 -14.03 21.61 -24.49
CA ILE A 42 -14.93 21.53 -23.32
C ILE A 42 -14.16 21.36 -22.00
N GLY A 43 -13.16 20.48 -22.01
CA GLY A 43 -12.34 20.16 -20.83
C GLY A 43 -11.25 21.19 -20.54
N ASN A 44 -11.07 22.18 -21.44
CA ASN A 44 -9.95 23.11 -21.38
C ASN A 44 -8.61 22.37 -21.17
N VAL A 45 -8.35 21.43 -22.09
CA VAL A 45 -7.13 20.61 -22.14
C VAL A 45 -6.46 20.85 -23.49
N PRO A 46 -5.14 21.04 -23.56
CA PRO A 46 -4.46 21.24 -24.85
C PRO A 46 -4.75 20.10 -25.84
N ARG A 47 -5.03 20.44 -27.10
CA ARG A 47 -5.35 19.45 -28.14
C ARG A 47 -4.28 18.37 -28.31
N SER A 48 -3.02 18.76 -28.23
CA SER A 48 -1.89 17.82 -28.28
C SER A 48 -1.91 16.77 -27.14
N ARG A 49 -2.54 17.10 -26.00
CA ARG A 49 -2.67 16.21 -24.86
C ARG A 49 -3.96 15.39 -24.85
N ALA A 50 -5.00 15.87 -25.55
CA ALA A 50 -6.31 15.23 -25.51
C ALA A 50 -6.27 13.78 -26.02
N TYR A 51 -5.48 13.48 -27.03
CA TYR A 51 -5.33 12.13 -27.57
C TYR A 51 -4.62 11.19 -26.58
N ASP A 52 -3.50 11.61 -26.00
CA ASP A 52 -2.77 10.82 -24.99
C ASP A 52 -3.66 10.54 -23.77
N VAL A 53 -4.43 11.55 -23.35
CA VAL A 53 -5.36 11.44 -22.21
C VAL A 53 -6.50 10.47 -22.52
N LEU A 54 -7.07 10.53 -23.72
CA LEU A 54 -8.13 9.63 -24.14
C LEU A 54 -7.64 8.18 -24.27
N GLU A 55 -6.44 7.97 -24.81
CA GLU A 55 -5.80 6.65 -24.84
C GLU A 55 -5.58 6.11 -23.42
N SER A 56 -5.11 6.95 -22.49
CA SER A 56 -4.95 6.57 -21.09
C SER A 56 -6.28 6.19 -20.44
N LEU A 57 -7.34 6.98 -20.67
CA LEU A 57 -8.68 6.70 -20.15
C LEU A 57 -9.28 5.42 -20.75
N GLU A 58 -9.00 5.13 -22.02
CA GLU A 58 -9.42 3.90 -22.68
C GLU A 58 -8.73 2.68 -22.04
N LYS A 59 -7.40 2.72 -21.86
CA LYS A 59 -6.62 1.67 -21.17
C LYS A 59 -7.09 1.43 -19.74
N LYS A 60 -7.55 2.48 -19.06
CA LYS A 60 -8.13 2.40 -17.71
C LYS A 60 -9.60 1.97 -17.69
N GLY A 61 -10.25 1.86 -18.87
CA GLY A 61 -11.63 1.41 -19.00
C GLY A 61 -12.71 2.47 -18.74
N PHE A 62 -12.38 3.77 -18.81
CA PHE A 62 -13.29 4.89 -18.60
C PHE A 62 -14.04 5.30 -19.88
N VAL A 63 -13.42 5.06 -21.00
CA VAL A 63 -13.97 5.42 -22.32
C VAL A 63 -13.83 4.28 -23.31
N VAL A 64 -14.64 4.30 -24.34
CA VAL A 64 -14.56 3.38 -25.48
C VAL A 64 -14.38 4.20 -26.74
N MET A 65 -13.41 3.82 -27.55
CA MET A 65 -13.19 4.44 -28.85
C MET A 65 -14.15 3.83 -29.88
N LYS A 66 -14.88 4.68 -30.61
CA LYS A 66 -15.68 4.32 -31.77
C LYS A 66 -14.93 4.72 -33.03
N LEU A 67 -14.52 3.73 -33.80
CA LEU A 67 -13.87 3.94 -35.10
C LEU A 67 -14.82 4.66 -36.08
N GLY A 68 -14.27 5.60 -36.82
CA GLY A 68 -15.01 6.39 -37.81
C GLY A 68 -14.18 7.57 -38.32
N LYS A 69 -14.76 8.36 -39.20
CA LYS A 69 -14.17 9.61 -39.67
C LYS A 69 -15.14 10.74 -39.34
N PRO A 70 -14.93 11.52 -38.27
CA PRO A 70 -13.83 11.44 -37.31
C PRO A 70 -14.01 10.32 -36.29
N ILE A 71 -12.92 9.93 -35.60
CA ILE A 71 -12.95 9.04 -34.44
C ILE A 71 -13.72 9.71 -33.29
N LYS A 72 -14.63 8.97 -32.65
CA LYS A 72 -15.42 9.43 -31.52
C LYS A 72 -15.15 8.58 -30.28
N TYR A 73 -15.35 9.16 -29.12
CA TYR A 73 -15.21 8.50 -27.82
C TYR A 73 -16.56 8.48 -27.13
N ILE A 74 -16.83 7.40 -26.40
CA ILE A 74 -18.07 7.15 -25.66
C ILE A 74 -17.70 6.98 -24.20
N ALA A 75 -18.39 7.70 -23.32
CA ALA A 75 -18.21 7.50 -21.87
C ALA A 75 -18.81 6.15 -21.45
N VAL A 76 -18.04 5.39 -20.65
CA VAL A 76 -18.56 4.21 -19.97
C VAL A 76 -19.40 4.67 -18.77
N GLU A 77 -20.47 3.93 -18.47
CA GLU A 77 -21.32 4.25 -17.33
C GLU A 77 -20.50 4.29 -16.02
N PRO A 78 -20.66 5.32 -15.16
CA PRO A 78 -19.84 5.47 -13.95
C PRO A 78 -19.83 4.26 -13.01
N LYS A 79 -20.97 3.54 -12.89
CA LYS A 79 -21.05 2.32 -12.08
C LYS A 79 -20.16 1.21 -12.67
N GLU A 80 -20.19 1.06 -13.99
CA GLU A 80 -19.35 0.08 -14.68
C GLU A 80 -17.87 0.44 -14.60
N VAL A 81 -17.53 1.74 -14.69
CA VAL A 81 -16.16 2.21 -14.48
C VAL A 81 -15.61 1.78 -13.13
N VAL A 82 -16.40 1.89 -12.04
CA VAL A 82 -15.97 1.45 -10.71
C VAL A 82 -15.58 -0.04 -10.72
N GLU A 83 -16.38 -0.90 -11.33
CA GLU A 83 -16.09 -2.33 -11.39
C GLU A 83 -14.89 -2.66 -12.29
N ARG A 84 -14.75 -1.97 -13.41
CA ARG A 84 -13.58 -2.10 -14.30
C ARG A 84 -12.28 -1.68 -13.59
N VAL A 85 -12.29 -0.56 -12.88
CA VAL A 85 -11.12 -0.08 -12.12
C VAL A 85 -10.76 -1.04 -10.98
N LYS A 86 -11.75 -1.55 -10.23
CA LYS A 86 -11.50 -2.57 -9.20
C LYS A 86 -10.84 -3.83 -9.79
N LYS A 87 -11.37 -4.31 -10.93
CA LYS A 87 -10.81 -5.48 -11.61
C LYS A 87 -9.37 -5.22 -12.08
N LEU A 88 -9.12 -4.05 -12.65
CA LEU A 88 -7.78 -3.66 -13.10
C LEU A 88 -6.79 -3.63 -11.94
N ILE A 89 -7.17 -3.02 -10.81
CA ILE A 89 -6.32 -2.96 -9.60
C ILE A 89 -6.01 -4.37 -9.10
N ARG A 90 -7.01 -5.25 -9.01
CA ARG A 90 -6.80 -6.64 -8.58
C ARG A 90 -5.83 -7.37 -9.51
N ASN A 91 -6.10 -7.34 -10.81
CA ASN A 91 -5.25 -8.02 -11.78
C ASN A 91 -3.79 -7.54 -11.73
N ASN A 92 -3.58 -6.21 -11.67
CA ASN A 92 -2.23 -5.64 -11.58
C ASN A 92 -1.52 -6.04 -10.26
N SER A 93 -2.28 -6.08 -9.15
CA SER A 93 -1.73 -6.50 -7.85
C SER A 93 -1.37 -7.99 -7.86
N ASP A 94 -2.25 -8.83 -8.38
CA ASP A 94 -2.01 -10.28 -8.47
C ASP A 94 -0.81 -10.60 -9.38
N GLU A 95 -0.70 -9.90 -10.51
CA GLU A 95 0.45 -10.05 -11.40
C GLU A 95 1.76 -9.59 -10.75
N LEU A 96 1.74 -8.46 -10.01
CA LEU A 96 2.91 -7.99 -9.29
C LEU A 96 3.31 -8.96 -8.17
N LEU A 97 2.34 -9.45 -7.40
CA LEU A 97 2.59 -10.45 -6.36
C LEU A 97 3.22 -11.71 -6.95
N LYS A 98 2.67 -12.21 -8.05
CA LYS A 98 3.21 -13.37 -8.74
C LYS A 98 4.66 -13.15 -9.19
N ARG A 99 4.98 -12.01 -9.82
CA ARG A 99 6.36 -11.68 -10.22
C ARG A 99 7.31 -11.67 -9.02
N LEU A 100 6.86 -11.12 -7.87
CA LEU A 100 7.68 -11.10 -6.66
C LEU A 100 7.86 -12.50 -6.05
N ASP A 101 6.83 -13.35 -6.12
CA ASP A 101 6.95 -14.74 -5.68
C ASP A 101 7.86 -15.55 -6.59
N ASP A 102 7.80 -15.32 -7.90
CA ASP A 102 8.67 -15.96 -8.91
C ASP A 102 10.16 -15.58 -8.72
N LEU A 103 10.46 -14.43 -8.08
CA LEU A 103 11.84 -14.08 -7.74
C LEU A 103 12.45 -14.98 -6.66
N ARG A 104 11.62 -15.64 -5.84
CA ARG A 104 12.11 -16.52 -4.79
C ARG A 104 12.84 -17.72 -5.39
N GLY A 105 14.07 -17.92 -4.97
CA GLY A 105 14.91 -19.01 -5.43
C GLY A 105 15.58 -18.80 -6.79
N THR A 106 15.42 -17.65 -7.41
CA THR A 106 16.13 -17.28 -8.64
C THR A 106 17.57 -16.84 -8.38
N ASP A 107 18.37 -16.88 -9.43
CA ASP A 107 19.76 -16.37 -9.39
C ASP A 107 19.80 -14.88 -9.03
N VAL A 108 18.81 -14.11 -9.46
CA VAL A 108 18.70 -12.67 -9.15
C VAL A 108 18.64 -12.44 -7.64
N LEU A 109 17.82 -13.19 -6.92
CA LEU A 109 17.72 -13.03 -5.47
C LEU A 109 18.99 -13.51 -4.77
N ARG A 110 19.63 -14.59 -5.29
CA ARG A 110 20.92 -15.07 -4.77
C ARG A 110 22.05 -14.05 -4.98
N GLU A 111 22.07 -13.38 -6.12
CA GLU A 111 23.04 -12.31 -6.40
C GLU A 111 22.84 -11.11 -5.46
N LEU A 112 21.59 -10.69 -5.25
CA LEU A 112 21.26 -9.64 -4.27
C LEU A 112 21.67 -10.02 -2.85
N ASP A 113 21.48 -11.29 -2.44
CA ASP A 113 21.93 -11.79 -1.14
C ASP A 113 23.45 -11.77 -1.01
N THR A 114 24.17 -12.08 -2.10
CA THR A 114 25.65 -12.01 -2.13
C THR A 114 26.13 -10.57 -1.98
N LEU A 115 25.58 -9.66 -2.79
CA LEU A 115 25.90 -8.22 -2.70
C LEU A 115 25.61 -7.65 -1.30
N HIS A 116 24.50 -8.06 -0.69
CA HIS A 116 24.16 -7.64 0.68
C HIS A 116 25.17 -8.14 1.70
N LYS A 117 25.62 -9.40 1.61
CA LYS A 117 26.62 -9.97 2.52
C LYS A 117 27.98 -9.29 2.35
N GLU A 118 28.44 -9.13 1.11
CA GLU A 118 29.69 -8.42 0.81
C GLU A 118 29.64 -6.96 1.30
N GLY A 119 28.50 -6.27 1.09
CA GLY A 119 28.31 -4.90 1.58
C GLY A 119 28.40 -4.78 3.10
N ILE A 120 27.90 -5.78 3.85
CA ILE A 120 27.96 -5.77 5.32
C ILE A 120 29.39 -6.00 5.84
N GLU A 121 30.22 -6.78 5.15
CA GLU A 121 31.61 -7.03 5.55
C GLU A 121 32.46 -5.74 5.58
N PHE A 122 32.08 -4.72 4.81
CA PHE A 122 32.77 -3.41 4.76
C PHE A 122 32.20 -2.38 5.75
N VAL A 123 31.13 -2.70 6.51
CA VAL A 123 30.47 -1.77 7.42
C VAL A 123 31.00 -1.98 8.82
N GLU A 124 31.55 -0.91 9.44
CA GLU A 124 31.93 -0.96 10.86
C GLU A 124 30.69 -1.20 11.73
N SER A 125 30.88 -1.92 12.85
CA SER A 125 29.78 -2.26 13.78
C SER A 125 29.03 -1.03 14.32
N THR A 126 29.67 0.12 14.38
CA THR A 126 29.08 1.42 14.74
C THR A 126 28.12 1.96 13.69
N ASP A 127 28.33 1.67 12.41
CA ASP A 127 27.50 2.13 11.30
C ASP A 127 26.27 1.25 11.07
N LEU A 128 26.24 0.06 11.71
CA LEU A 128 25.07 -0.82 11.72
C LEU A 128 23.94 -0.31 12.62
N SER A 129 24.18 0.74 13.41
CA SER A 129 23.13 1.41 14.20
C SER A 129 22.33 2.38 13.32
N GLY A 130 21.24 1.91 12.76
CA GLY A 130 20.35 2.69 11.91
C GLY A 130 19.05 3.11 12.59
N ALA A 131 18.51 4.27 12.24
CA ALA A 131 17.17 4.69 12.64
C ALA A 131 16.15 4.31 11.56
N ILE A 132 15.17 3.49 11.92
CA ILE A 132 14.07 3.13 11.03
C ILE A 132 13.02 4.23 11.09
N ARG A 133 12.72 4.85 9.96
CA ARG A 133 11.68 5.88 9.83
C ARG A 133 10.38 5.29 9.26
N GLY A 134 9.28 5.77 9.80
CA GLY A 134 7.94 5.35 9.36
C GLY A 134 7.40 4.16 10.17
N ARG A 135 6.14 4.31 10.61
CA ARG A 135 5.49 3.31 11.47
C ARG A 135 5.41 1.93 10.81
N HIS A 136 5.04 1.88 9.55
CA HIS A 136 4.94 0.63 8.79
C HIS A 136 6.29 -0.10 8.75
N ASN A 137 7.36 0.61 8.40
CA ASN A 137 8.71 0.02 8.32
C ASN A 137 9.20 -0.51 9.68
N ILE A 138 8.89 0.22 10.77
CA ILE A 138 9.22 -0.25 12.13
C ILE A 138 8.52 -1.57 12.45
N TYR A 139 7.22 -1.70 12.14
CA TYR A 139 6.49 -2.93 12.41
C TYR A 139 6.96 -4.09 11.54
N THR A 140 7.18 -3.87 10.26
CA THR A 140 7.74 -4.89 9.35
C THR A 140 9.11 -5.38 9.84
N HIS A 141 9.97 -4.46 10.32
CA HIS A 141 11.26 -4.83 10.87
C HIS A 141 11.12 -5.63 12.18
N LEU A 142 10.24 -5.21 13.08
CA LEU A 142 9.96 -5.95 14.32
C LEU A 142 9.41 -7.36 14.06
N GLU A 143 8.50 -7.49 13.09
CA GLU A 143 7.97 -8.79 12.64
C GLU A 143 9.10 -9.70 12.15
N LEU A 144 10.02 -9.17 11.34
CA LEU A 144 11.17 -9.92 10.84
C LEU A 144 12.12 -10.37 11.97
N MET A 145 12.42 -9.47 12.90
CA MET A 145 13.24 -9.79 14.08
C MET A 145 12.60 -10.88 14.94
N ILE A 146 11.30 -10.76 15.20
CA ILE A 146 10.54 -11.76 15.97
C ILE A 146 10.57 -13.10 15.23
N LYS A 147 10.28 -13.12 13.94
CA LYS A 147 10.26 -14.34 13.11
C LYS A 147 11.60 -15.09 13.12
N ASN A 148 12.71 -14.36 13.16
CA ASN A 148 14.07 -14.90 13.17
C ASN A 148 14.62 -15.20 14.56
N ALA A 149 13.86 -14.93 15.63
CA ALA A 149 14.31 -15.18 16.99
C ALA A 149 14.45 -16.69 17.26
N THR A 150 15.59 -17.09 17.82
CA THR A 150 15.93 -18.51 18.08
C THR A 150 15.96 -18.87 19.59
N LYS A 151 16.14 -17.89 20.48
CA LYS A 151 16.30 -18.15 21.94
C LYS A 151 15.21 -17.47 22.75
N SER A 152 15.05 -16.17 22.62
CA SER A 152 14.07 -15.40 23.39
C SER A 152 13.73 -14.09 22.70
N VAL A 153 12.54 -13.55 23.01
CA VAL A 153 12.09 -12.22 22.62
C VAL A 153 11.77 -11.44 23.89
N ASN A 154 12.43 -10.29 24.08
CA ASN A 154 12.17 -9.39 25.19
C ASN A 154 11.70 -8.05 24.66
N ILE A 155 10.49 -7.63 25.05
CA ILE A 155 9.87 -6.39 24.59
C ILE A 155 9.62 -5.47 25.79
N MET A 156 10.21 -4.28 25.77
CA MET A 156 9.83 -3.19 26.68
C MET A 156 9.05 -2.15 25.89
N THR A 157 7.92 -1.68 26.45
CA THR A 157 7.07 -0.73 25.73
C THR A 157 6.16 0.05 26.68
N THR A 158 5.60 1.17 26.22
CA THR A 158 4.62 1.96 26.96
C THR A 158 3.23 1.28 26.92
N SER A 159 2.28 1.70 27.79
CA SER A 159 0.89 1.21 27.78
C SER A 159 0.24 1.32 26.40
N LYS A 160 0.37 2.49 25.75
CA LYS A 160 -0.13 2.70 24.39
C LYS A 160 0.62 1.85 23.34
N GLY A 161 1.93 1.65 23.57
CA GLY A 161 2.75 0.79 22.73
C GLY A 161 2.35 -0.69 22.83
N LEU A 162 1.95 -1.14 24.00
CA LEU A 162 1.45 -2.50 24.24
C LEU A 162 0.20 -2.79 23.42
N ILE A 163 -0.81 -1.92 23.52
CA ILE A 163 -2.08 -2.04 22.77
C ILE A 163 -1.80 -2.16 21.28
N ARG A 164 -0.99 -1.26 20.72
CA ARG A 164 -0.69 -1.24 19.28
C ARG A 164 0.11 -2.46 18.82
N LYS A 165 1.00 -2.98 19.66
CA LYS A 165 1.85 -4.14 19.30
C LYS A 165 1.08 -5.45 19.36
N VAL A 166 0.03 -5.55 20.21
CA VAL A 166 -0.83 -6.73 20.24
C VAL A 166 -1.41 -7.00 18.87
N ASP A 167 -2.05 -5.98 18.28
CA ASP A 167 -2.73 -6.16 16.99
C ASP A 167 -1.76 -6.52 15.86
N ALA A 168 -0.59 -5.90 15.84
CA ALA A 168 0.37 -6.07 14.75
C ALA A 168 1.27 -7.32 14.89
N LEU A 169 1.74 -7.64 16.11
CA LEU A 169 2.81 -8.63 16.32
C LEU A 169 2.30 -9.95 16.93
N LYS A 170 1.08 -9.99 17.46
CA LYS A 170 0.53 -11.16 18.14
C LYS A 170 0.61 -12.44 17.30
N PRO A 171 0.27 -12.45 15.99
CA PRO A 171 0.33 -13.67 15.19
C PRO A 171 1.73 -14.30 15.14
N GLU A 172 2.78 -13.47 15.05
CA GLU A 172 4.16 -13.96 15.01
C GLU A 172 4.65 -14.40 16.40
N LEU A 173 4.26 -13.69 17.46
CA LEU A 173 4.54 -14.10 18.84
C LEU A 173 3.86 -15.43 19.19
N GLU A 174 2.64 -15.67 18.75
CA GLU A 174 1.95 -16.96 18.91
C GLU A 174 2.70 -18.11 18.23
N LYS A 175 3.21 -17.89 17.01
CA LYS A 175 4.02 -18.87 16.30
C LYS A 175 5.31 -19.21 17.05
N LEU A 176 5.99 -18.20 17.64
CA LEU A 176 7.19 -18.41 18.42
C LEU A 176 6.91 -19.12 19.75
N SER A 177 5.84 -18.76 20.43
CA SER A 177 5.42 -19.43 21.67
C SER A 177 5.16 -20.93 21.44
N LYS A 178 4.50 -21.28 20.32
CA LYS A 178 4.30 -22.68 19.90
C LYS A 178 5.63 -23.42 19.60
N LYS A 179 6.67 -22.70 19.22
CA LYS A 179 8.04 -23.24 19.03
C LYS A 179 8.84 -23.35 20.31
N GLY A 180 8.26 -22.99 21.47
CA GLY A 180 8.93 -23.03 22.78
C GLY A 180 9.89 -21.86 23.03
N ILE A 181 9.89 -20.82 22.22
CA ILE A 181 10.74 -19.64 22.42
C ILE A 181 10.17 -18.78 23.54
N LYS A 182 11.04 -18.40 24.49
CA LYS A 182 10.65 -17.60 25.66
C LYS A 182 10.33 -16.16 25.25
N ILE A 183 9.13 -15.68 25.58
CA ILE A 183 8.69 -14.32 25.30
C ILE A 183 8.46 -13.59 26.63
N LYS A 184 9.09 -12.42 26.80
CA LYS A 184 8.91 -11.55 27.96
C LYS A 184 8.50 -10.17 27.50
N ILE A 185 7.48 -9.60 28.12
CA ILE A 185 6.97 -8.27 27.80
C ILE A 185 6.88 -7.45 29.09
N ALA A 186 7.48 -6.27 29.10
CA ALA A 186 7.42 -5.32 30.20
C ALA A 186 6.76 -4.02 29.71
N ALA A 187 5.70 -3.60 30.40
CA ALA A 187 4.99 -2.35 30.09
C ALA A 187 4.22 -1.85 31.32
N PRO A 188 3.97 -0.54 31.46
CA PRO A 188 3.00 -0.02 32.43
C PRO A 188 1.60 -0.53 32.09
N ILE A 189 0.97 -1.26 33.02
CA ILE A 189 -0.38 -1.81 32.84
C ILE A 189 -1.38 -0.91 33.55
N ASN A 190 -2.24 -0.25 32.79
CA ASN A 190 -3.33 0.58 33.27
C ASN A 190 -4.69 0.04 32.77
N LYS A 191 -5.78 0.72 33.08
CA LYS A 191 -7.14 0.29 32.69
C LYS A 191 -7.28 0.07 31.17
N GLU A 192 -6.60 0.87 30.35
CA GLU A 192 -6.67 0.79 28.88
C GLU A 192 -5.86 -0.40 28.33
N SER A 193 -4.68 -0.67 28.93
CA SER A 193 -3.79 -1.74 28.46
C SER A 193 -4.02 -3.10 29.11
N ALA A 194 -4.88 -3.18 30.14
CA ALA A 194 -5.14 -4.41 30.87
C ALA A 194 -5.69 -5.56 30.00
N VAL A 195 -6.54 -5.24 29.04
CA VAL A 195 -7.10 -6.23 28.09
C VAL A 195 -5.97 -6.80 27.21
N ALA A 196 -5.15 -5.92 26.64
CA ALA A 196 -4.00 -6.31 25.81
C ALA A 196 -2.97 -7.13 26.59
N ALA A 197 -2.69 -6.73 27.83
CA ALA A 197 -1.78 -7.46 28.73
C ALA A 197 -2.31 -8.87 29.02
N ARG A 198 -3.60 -9.02 29.34
CA ARG A 198 -4.23 -10.33 29.60
C ARG A 198 -4.19 -11.22 28.36
N ASP A 199 -4.36 -10.66 27.20
CA ASP A 199 -4.37 -11.42 25.94
C ASP A 199 -2.97 -11.94 25.61
N LEU A 200 -1.94 -11.11 25.82
CA LEU A 200 -0.53 -11.50 25.65
C LEU A 200 -0.04 -12.46 26.74
N SER A 201 -0.59 -12.40 27.96
CA SER A 201 -0.21 -13.32 29.04
C SER A 201 -0.50 -14.79 28.74
N LYS A 202 -1.32 -15.08 27.73
CA LYS A 202 -1.56 -16.45 27.26
C LYS A 202 -0.36 -17.06 26.53
N ILE A 203 0.54 -16.21 26.00
CA ILE A 203 1.66 -16.61 25.14
C ILE A 203 3.02 -16.06 25.59
N ALA A 204 3.05 -15.16 26.57
CA ALA A 204 4.24 -14.47 27.04
C ALA A 204 4.20 -14.21 28.56
N ASP A 205 5.37 -14.08 29.19
CA ASP A 205 5.52 -13.55 30.55
C ASP A 205 5.37 -12.01 30.50
N VAL A 206 4.19 -11.52 30.88
CA VAL A 206 3.89 -10.08 30.86
C VAL A 206 4.04 -9.50 32.27
N ARG A 207 4.88 -8.48 32.40
CA ARG A 207 5.16 -7.83 33.67
C ARG A 207 4.77 -6.36 33.66
N ASN A 208 4.13 -5.94 34.75
CA ASN A 208 3.88 -4.53 34.99
C ASN A 208 5.17 -3.85 35.48
N VAL A 209 5.46 -2.66 34.92
CA VAL A 209 6.57 -1.79 35.32
C VAL A 209 6.01 -0.39 35.53
N ASP A 210 6.20 0.15 36.76
CA ASP A 210 5.52 1.38 37.16
C ASP A 210 6.07 2.65 36.48
N LYS A 211 7.33 2.65 36.00
CA LYS A 211 7.96 3.75 35.26
C LYS A 211 8.93 3.18 34.23
N MET A 212 8.86 3.71 33.03
CA MET A 212 9.91 3.68 32.01
C MET A 212 10.47 5.07 31.82
#